data_491b0afa60af425b5a50db2afe311cda
#
_entry.id   491b0afa60af425b5a50db2afe311cda
#
_cell.length_a   1.000
_cell.length_b   1.000
_cell.length_c   1.000
_cell.angle_alpha   90.00
_cell.angle_beta   90.00
_cell.angle_gamma   90.00
#
_symmetry.space_group_name_H-M   'P 1'
#
loop_
_entity.id
_entity.type
_entity.pdbx_description
1 polymer ?
#
loop_
_entity_poly.entity_id
_entity_poly.type
_entity_poly.pdbx_seq_one_letter_code
_entity_poly.pdbx_strand_id
1 'polypeptide(L)'
;MSERYPRIRLRTRFGGYWIHEGLRLDFYMRRPHTQMARAVMRSMDTYVNAVGVENFAFYVDEEGDPQELDAEGWALNRRKLLEVRWPRVILEEASTGAPERYHFEYQGRRIDDPELPVSAKHACVASFWLPSEYLEEHGPE
;
A
#
# COMPACT_ATOMS: atom_id res chain seq x y z
N MET A 1 -14.22 -23.23 -16.16
CA MET A 1 -14.41 -21.98 -15.39
C MET A 1 -13.61 -20.87 -16.02
N SER A 2 -14.28 -19.80 -16.36
CA SER A 2 -13.57 -18.60 -16.81
C SER A 2 -12.89 -17.94 -15.61
N GLU A 3 -11.59 -17.77 -15.69
CA GLU A 3 -10.85 -16.97 -14.73
C GLU A 3 -11.24 -15.51 -14.92
N ARG A 4 -11.72 -14.86 -13.86
CA ARG A 4 -12.12 -13.44 -13.91
C ARG A 4 -10.94 -12.48 -13.98
N TYR A 5 -9.80 -12.93 -13.50
CA TYR A 5 -8.59 -12.11 -13.38
C TYR A 5 -7.41 -12.81 -14.02
N PRO A 6 -6.52 -12.06 -14.69
CA PRO A 6 -5.35 -12.66 -15.30
C PRO A 6 -4.42 -13.26 -14.24
N ARG A 7 -3.81 -14.38 -14.56
CA ARG A 7 -2.82 -15.06 -13.74
C ARG A 7 -1.50 -15.12 -14.46
N ILE A 8 -0.71 -14.08 -14.27
CA ILE A 8 0.63 -13.98 -14.83
C ILE A 8 1.63 -14.14 -13.70
N ARG A 9 2.42 -15.22 -13.74
CA ARG A 9 3.42 -15.51 -12.72
C ARG A 9 4.76 -15.77 -13.38
N LEU A 10 5.76 -14.96 -13.03
CA LEU A 10 7.13 -15.17 -13.44
C LEU A 10 7.86 -15.90 -12.33
N ARG A 11 8.39 -17.10 -12.66
CA ARG A 11 9.15 -17.91 -11.72
C ARG A 11 10.62 -17.55 -11.73
N THR A 12 11.23 -17.60 -10.55
CA THR A 12 12.70 -17.57 -10.44
C THR A 12 13.30 -18.91 -10.84
N ARG A 13 14.62 -18.93 -11.08
CA ARG A 13 15.35 -20.17 -11.36
C ARG A 13 15.23 -21.20 -10.22
N PHE A 14 14.88 -20.78 -9.00
CA PHE A 14 14.74 -21.63 -7.82
C PHE A 14 13.28 -22.01 -7.51
N GLY A 15 12.34 -21.76 -8.42
CA GLY A 15 10.93 -22.14 -8.29
C GLY A 15 10.04 -21.14 -7.55
N GLY A 16 10.59 -20.06 -6.99
CA GLY A 16 9.81 -18.97 -6.44
C GLY A 16 9.19 -18.09 -7.53
N TYR A 17 8.28 -17.19 -7.17
CA TYR A 17 7.68 -16.24 -8.10
C TYR A 17 8.32 -14.86 -7.96
N TRP A 18 8.59 -14.19 -9.08
CA TRP A 18 9.06 -12.81 -9.10
C TRP A 18 7.91 -11.82 -9.05
N ILE A 19 6.81 -12.17 -9.66
CA ILE A 19 5.61 -11.34 -9.76
C ILE A 19 4.41 -12.19 -9.41
N HIS A 20 3.54 -11.63 -8.59
CA HIS A 20 2.24 -12.19 -8.27
C HIS A 20 1.16 -11.32 -8.93
N GLU A 21 0.25 -11.93 -9.66
CA GLU A 21 -0.84 -11.21 -10.32
C GLU A 21 -1.81 -10.66 -9.29
N GLY A 22 -2.35 -9.50 -9.58
CA GLY A 22 -3.29 -8.82 -8.71
C GLY A 22 -3.76 -7.50 -9.26
N LEU A 23 -4.45 -6.76 -8.42
CA LEU A 23 -4.92 -5.42 -8.69
C LEU A 23 -4.19 -4.43 -7.80
N ARG A 24 -3.70 -3.36 -8.40
CA ARG A 24 -3.19 -2.19 -7.70
C ARG A 24 -4.17 -1.04 -7.90
N LEU A 25 -4.60 -0.43 -6.81
CA LEU A 25 -5.44 0.74 -6.81
C LEU A 25 -4.62 1.95 -6.35
N ASP A 26 -4.46 2.94 -7.21
CA ASP A 26 -3.77 4.17 -6.90
C ASP A 26 -4.78 5.32 -6.84
N PHE A 27 -4.82 6.01 -5.70
CA PHE A 27 -5.66 7.19 -5.49
C PHE A 27 -4.80 8.44 -5.45
N TYR A 28 -5.01 9.31 -6.41
CA TYR A 28 -4.32 10.61 -6.53
C TYR A 28 -5.20 11.70 -5.98
N MET A 29 -4.72 12.40 -4.95
CA MET A 29 -5.49 13.41 -4.24
C MET A 29 -4.81 14.77 -4.35
N ARG A 30 -5.51 15.75 -4.91
CA ARG A 30 -5.00 17.12 -5.10
C ARG A 30 -5.20 18.00 -3.87
N ARG A 31 -5.20 17.43 -2.69
CA ARG A 31 -5.34 18.16 -1.44
C ARG A 31 -4.09 17.98 -0.59
N PRO A 32 -3.68 18.99 0.18
CA PRO A 32 -2.57 18.85 1.10
C PRO A 32 -2.84 17.71 2.08
N HIS A 33 -1.77 17.02 2.47
CA HIS A 33 -1.87 15.90 3.39
C HIS A 33 -2.61 16.25 4.69
N THR A 34 -2.40 17.46 5.22
CA THR A 34 -3.05 17.91 6.46
C THR A 34 -4.57 17.83 6.40
N GLN A 35 -5.16 17.98 5.22
CA GLN A 35 -6.61 17.84 5.02
C GLN A 35 -7.05 16.39 4.82
N MET A 36 -6.10 15.50 4.50
CA MET A 36 -6.37 14.11 4.12
C MET A 36 -5.93 13.10 5.18
N ALA A 37 -5.19 13.53 6.19
CA ALA A 37 -4.52 12.64 7.13
C ALA A 37 -5.44 11.59 7.77
N ARG A 38 -6.58 12.01 8.29
CA ARG A 38 -7.55 11.11 8.93
C ARG A 38 -8.21 10.15 7.93
N ALA A 39 -8.53 10.63 6.73
CA ALA A 39 -9.11 9.81 5.68
C ALA A 39 -8.13 8.75 5.19
N VAL A 40 -6.85 9.12 5.03
CA VAL A 40 -5.79 8.18 4.66
C VAL A 40 -5.59 7.13 5.74
N MET A 41 -5.52 7.52 7.00
CA MET A 41 -5.39 6.58 8.11
C MET A 41 -6.57 5.61 8.18
N ARG A 42 -7.79 6.10 7.99
CA ARG A 42 -9.00 5.28 7.94
C ARG A 42 -8.96 4.30 6.77
N SER A 43 -8.49 4.73 5.60
CA SER A 43 -8.35 3.89 4.42
C SER A 43 -7.32 2.78 4.64
N MET A 44 -6.18 3.12 5.25
CA MET A 44 -5.16 2.15 5.64
C MET A 44 -5.74 1.09 6.59
N ASP A 45 -6.43 1.53 7.64
CA ASP A 45 -7.04 0.62 8.62
C ASP A 45 -8.10 -0.28 7.97
N THR A 46 -8.93 0.28 7.11
CA THR A 46 -9.95 -0.48 6.37
C THR A 46 -9.32 -1.57 5.50
N TYR A 47 -8.27 -1.21 4.75
CA TYR A 47 -7.54 -2.15 3.92
C TYR A 47 -6.87 -3.25 4.74
N VAL A 48 -6.11 -2.87 5.77
CA VAL A 48 -5.37 -3.81 6.62
C VAL A 48 -6.32 -4.77 7.35
N ASN A 49 -7.45 -4.27 7.84
CA ASN A 49 -8.45 -5.13 8.50
C ASN A 49 -9.16 -6.06 7.51
N ALA A 50 -9.40 -5.61 6.28
CA ALA A 50 -10.04 -6.43 5.26
C ALA A 50 -9.17 -7.58 4.79
N VAL A 51 -7.87 -7.34 4.57
CA VAL A 51 -6.94 -8.37 4.07
C VAL A 51 -6.26 -9.18 5.18
N GLY A 52 -6.30 -8.69 6.42
CA GLY A 52 -5.70 -9.33 7.58
C GLY A 52 -4.41 -8.64 8.03
N VAL A 53 -4.38 -8.20 9.28
CA VAL A 53 -3.23 -7.53 9.91
C VAL A 53 -1.98 -8.42 9.86
N GLU A 54 -2.15 -9.73 10.00
CA GLU A 54 -1.10 -10.73 9.99
C GLU A 54 -0.34 -10.82 8.65
N ASN A 55 -0.90 -10.29 7.58
CA ASN A 55 -0.25 -10.25 6.27
C ASN A 55 0.81 -9.13 6.14
N PHE A 56 0.91 -8.25 7.12
CA PHE A 56 1.89 -7.16 7.13
C PHE A 56 2.92 -7.39 8.23
N ALA A 57 4.19 -7.56 7.85
CA ALA A 57 5.27 -7.85 8.77
C ALA A 57 6.32 -6.74 8.86
N PHE A 58 6.41 -5.87 7.86
CA PHE A 58 7.42 -4.84 7.77
C PHE A 58 6.83 -3.49 7.41
N TYR A 59 7.49 -2.43 7.87
CA TYR A 59 7.34 -1.09 7.32
C TYR A 59 8.72 -0.59 6.87
N VAL A 60 8.73 0.40 6.00
CA VAL A 60 9.96 1.01 5.50
C VAL A 60 10.23 2.29 6.29
N ASP A 61 11.42 2.40 6.87
CA ASP A 61 11.84 3.58 7.61
C ASP A 61 12.28 4.75 6.71
N GLU A 62 12.71 5.85 7.30
CA GLU A 62 13.11 7.05 6.57
C GLU A 62 14.37 6.84 5.70
N GLU A 63 15.21 5.89 6.06
CA GLU A 63 16.40 5.52 5.31
C GLU A 63 16.10 4.55 4.16
N GLY A 64 14.88 4.00 4.13
CA GLY A 64 14.47 3.02 3.13
C GLY A 64 14.69 1.57 3.55
N ASP A 65 14.99 1.34 4.82
CA ASP A 65 15.24 0.01 5.36
C ASP A 65 13.97 -0.62 5.93
N PRO A 66 13.75 -1.93 5.72
CA PRO A 66 12.61 -2.62 6.31
C PRO A 66 12.81 -2.79 7.82
N GLN A 67 11.76 -2.47 8.57
CA GLN A 67 11.69 -2.62 10.01
C GLN A 67 10.51 -3.50 10.39
N GLU A 68 10.61 -4.22 11.49
CA GLU A 68 9.53 -5.07 11.99
C GLU A 68 8.28 -4.23 12.31
N LEU A 69 7.13 -4.67 11.80
CA LEU A 69 5.85 -4.02 12.04
C LEU A 69 5.17 -4.61 13.29
N ASP A 70 5.76 -4.33 14.44
CA ASP A 70 5.21 -4.65 15.76
C ASP A 70 4.22 -3.58 16.22
N ALA A 71 3.77 -3.64 17.47
CA ALA A 71 2.85 -2.65 18.03
C ALA A 71 3.44 -1.22 17.99
N GLU A 72 4.74 -1.07 18.23
CA GLU A 72 5.42 0.23 18.15
C GLU A 72 5.50 0.71 16.68
N GLY A 73 5.78 -0.19 15.75
CA GLY A 73 5.81 0.11 14.31
C GLY A 73 4.45 0.58 13.81
N TRP A 74 3.36 -0.06 14.20
CA TRP A 74 2.00 0.39 13.90
C TRP A 74 1.73 1.78 14.47
N ALA A 75 2.05 2.00 15.74
CA ALA A 75 1.85 3.29 16.39
C ALA A 75 2.69 4.39 15.73
N LEU A 76 3.93 4.09 15.35
CA LEU A 76 4.81 5.02 14.63
C LEU A 76 4.22 5.45 13.30
N ASN A 77 3.76 4.51 12.48
CA ASN A 77 3.21 4.81 11.16
C ASN A 77 1.89 5.58 11.25
N ARG A 78 1.03 5.27 12.23
CA ARG A 78 -0.19 6.05 12.49
C ARG A 78 0.14 7.49 12.90
N ARG A 79 1.13 7.67 13.76
CA ARG A 79 1.59 8.97 14.20
C ARG A 79 2.20 9.78 13.06
N LYS A 80 2.96 9.15 12.17
CA LYS A 80 3.47 9.79 10.95
C LYS A 80 2.35 10.36 10.10
N LEU A 81 1.26 9.62 9.90
CA LEU A 81 0.11 10.10 9.14
C LEU A 81 -0.56 11.31 9.78
N LEU A 82 -0.59 11.40 11.11
CA LEU A 82 -1.27 12.46 11.84
C LEU A 82 -0.40 13.70 12.10
N GLU A 83 0.91 13.52 12.27
CA GLU A 83 1.81 14.57 12.77
C GLU A 83 2.82 15.06 11.74
N VAL A 84 3.27 14.20 10.83
CA VAL A 84 4.26 14.57 9.82
C VAL A 84 3.59 15.32 8.66
N ARG A 85 4.20 16.40 8.22
CA ARG A 85 3.63 17.27 7.19
C ARG A 85 3.54 16.60 5.82
N TRP A 86 4.57 15.84 5.45
CA TRP A 86 4.64 15.08 4.20
C TRP A 86 5.07 13.65 4.48
N PRO A 87 4.19 12.84 5.08
CA PRO A 87 4.56 11.51 5.49
C PRO A 87 4.70 10.56 4.33
N ARG A 88 5.59 9.60 4.49
CA ARG A 88 5.69 8.43 3.66
C ARG A 88 5.46 7.21 4.53
N VAL A 89 4.49 6.40 4.17
CA VAL A 89 4.18 5.14 4.87
C VAL A 89 4.17 4.02 3.85
N ILE A 90 4.96 2.98 4.11
CA ILE A 90 5.01 1.77 3.29
C ILE A 90 4.89 0.59 4.24
N LEU A 91 3.86 -0.24 4.02
CA LEU A 91 3.62 -1.48 4.75
C LEU A 91 3.77 -2.65 3.81
N GLU A 92 4.58 -3.63 4.21
CA GLU A 92 4.96 -4.75 3.36
C GLU A 92 4.61 -6.08 4.00
N GLU A 93 4.23 -7.05 3.16
CA GLU A 93 4.08 -8.44 3.55
C GLU A 93 5.44 -9.07 3.86
N ALA A 94 5.49 -9.99 4.82
CA ALA A 94 6.69 -10.77 5.07
C ALA A 94 7.01 -11.63 3.85
N SER A 95 8.04 -11.26 3.13
CA SER A 95 8.47 -11.97 1.94
C SER A 95 9.69 -12.83 2.26
N THR A 96 9.47 -14.11 2.43
CA THR A 96 10.54 -15.11 2.41
C THR A 96 10.63 -15.70 0.99
N GLY A 97 11.15 -14.88 0.06
CA GLY A 97 11.40 -15.35 -1.31
C GLY A 97 10.17 -15.45 -2.23
N ALA A 98 9.01 -14.98 -1.78
CA ALA A 98 7.81 -14.87 -2.61
C ALA A 98 7.49 -13.40 -2.93
N PRO A 99 6.92 -13.09 -4.11
CA PRO A 99 6.46 -11.74 -4.40
C PRO A 99 5.38 -11.29 -3.44
N GLU A 100 5.39 -10.02 -3.09
CA GLU A 100 4.34 -9.44 -2.26
C GLU A 100 2.97 -9.55 -2.92
N ARG A 101 1.98 -9.97 -2.13
CA ARG A 101 0.57 -10.02 -2.53
C ARG A 101 -0.18 -8.80 -2.01
N TYR A 102 0.20 -8.33 -0.82
CA TYR A 102 -0.40 -7.19 -0.14
C TYR A 102 0.66 -6.13 0.09
N HIS A 103 0.31 -4.90 -0.22
CA HIS A 103 1.20 -3.76 -0.06
C HIS A 103 0.35 -2.51 0.09
N PHE A 104 0.69 -1.69 1.07
CA PHE A 104 0.13 -0.36 1.24
C PHE A 104 1.25 0.66 1.13
N GLU A 105 1.04 1.69 0.34
CA GLU A 105 1.97 2.80 0.22
C GLU A 105 1.20 4.12 0.18
N TYR A 106 1.66 5.07 0.96
CA TYR A 106 1.16 6.43 0.94
C TYR A 106 2.31 7.42 0.87
N GLN A 107 2.16 8.42 0.02
CA GLN A 107 3.07 9.54 -0.08
C GLN A 107 2.30 10.84 0.04
N GLY A 108 2.46 11.53 1.17
CA GLY A 108 1.99 12.90 1.36
C GLY A 108 2.94 13.87 0.67
N ARG A 109 2.38 14.83 -0.06
CA ARG A 109 3.16 15.81 -0.83
C ARG A 109 2.65 17.21 -0.59
N ARG A 110 3.53 18.17 -0.80
CA ARG A 110 3.15 19.58 -0.86
C ARG A 110 2.40 19.82 -2.16
N ILE A 111 1.22 20.40 -2.04
CA ILE A 111 0.38 20.80 -3.18
C ILE A 111 0.38 22.32 -3.20
N ASP A 112 1.22 22.92 -4.05
CA ASP A 112 1.34 24.37 -4.18
C ASP A 112 0.35 24.95 -5.20
N ASP A 113 0.04 24.17 -6.23
CA ASP A 113 -0.86 24.59 -7.30
C ASP A 113 -1.83 23.45 -7.63
N PRO A 114 -3.10 23.56 -7.19
CA PRO A 114 -4.11 22.52 -7.45
C PRO A 114 -4.53 22.42 -8.93
N GLU A 115 -4.14 23.38 -9.76
CA GLU A 115 -4.44 23.37 -11.20
C GLU A 115 -3.43 22.60 -12.04
N LEU A 116 -2.29 22.22 -11.44
CA LEU A 116 -1.34 21.37 -12.13
C LEU A 116 -1.94 20.00 -12.46
N PRO A 117 -1.52 19.37 -13.57
CA PRO A 117 -2.01 18.03 -13.93
C PRO A 117 -1.81 17.02 -12.80
N VAL A 118 -2.77 16.11 -12.61
CA VAL A 118 -2.66 15.03 -11.64
C VAL A 118 -1.51 14.10 -12.05
N SER A 119 -0.48 14.08 -11.21
CA SER A 119 0.65 13.17 -11.37
C SER A 119 1.19 12.80 -10.00
N ALA A 120 2.04 11.78 -9.94
CA ALA A 120 2.71 11.38 -8.71
C ALA A 120 3.55 12.51 -8.07
N LYS A 121 3.90 13.56 -8.84
CA LYS A 121 4.66 14.71 -8.35
C LYS A 121 3.80 15.84 -7.77
N HIS A 122 2.52 15.89 -8.14
CA HIS A 122 1.61 16.99 -7.80
C HIS A 122 0.34 16.52 -7.08
N ALA A 123 0.40 15.35 -6.48
CA ALA A 123 -0.70 14.79 -5.71
C ALA A 123 -0.18 13.97 -4.53
N CYS A 124 -0.97 13.88 -3.48
CA CYS A 124 -0.80 12.83 -2.50
C CYS A 124 -1.29 11.52 -3.12
N VAL A 125 -0.58 10.43 -2.92
CA VAL A 125 -0.89 9.16 -3.56
C VAL A 125 -1.02 8.07 -2.50
N ALA A 126 -2.15 7.36 -2.51
CA ALA A 126 -2.36 6.15 -1.72
C ALA A 126 -2.51 4.96 -2.66
N SER A 127 -1.75 3.90 -2.42
CA SER A 127 -1.73 2.69 -3.25
C SER A 127 -2.04 1.47 -2.41
N PHE A 128 -2.92 0.62 -2.94
CA PHE A 128 -3.38 -0.62 -2.29
C PHE A 128 -3.24 -1.78 -3.27
N TRP A 129 -2.62 -2.86 -2.81
CA TRP A 129 -2.39 -4.03 -3.64
C TRP A 129 -3.20 -5.21 -3.13
N LEU A 130 -3.90 -5.90 -4.05
CA LEU A 130 -4.71 -7.08 -3.78
C LEU A 130 -4.34 -8.19 -4.76
N PRO A 131 -4.03 -9.41 -4.29
CA PRO A 131 -3.79 -10.52 -5.20
C PRO A 131 -5.09 -10.99 -5.87
N SER A 132 -4.97 -11.64 -7.03
CA SER A 132 -6.13 -12.16 -7.76
C SER A 132 -6.96 -13.12 -6.92
N GLU A 133 -6.32 -13.93 -6.07
CA GLU A 133 -7.01 -14.87 -5.17
C GLU A 133 -7.97 -14.16 -4.21
N TYR A 134 -7.54 -13.02 -3.65
CA TYR A 134 -8.40 -12.22 -2.78
C TYR A 134 -9.64 -11.73 -3.53
N LEU A 135 -9.45 -11.25 -4.77
CA LEU A 135 -10.53 -10.75 -5.61
C LEU A 135 -11.51 -11.86 -6.03
N GLU A 136 -11.02 -13.07 -6.22
CA GLU A 136 -11.85 -14.23 -6.53
C GLU A 136 -12.69 -14.69 -5.33
N GLU A 137 -12.15 -14.61 -4.12
CA GLU A 137 -12.83 -14.99 -2.88
C GLU A 137 -13.82 -13.94 -2.39
N HIS A 138 -13.47 -12.66 -2.52
CA HIS A 138 -14.21 -11.52 -1.95
C HIS A 138 -14.74 -10.58 -3.03
N GLY A 139 -14.46 -10.89 -4.26
CA GLY A 139 -14.59 -10.01 -5.39
C GLY A 139 -15.99 -9.65 -5.77
N PRO A 140 -16.13 -8.70 -6.72
CA PRO A 140 -17.12 -7.65 -6.60
C PRO A 140 -18.53 -8.21 -6.67
N GLU A 141 -19.21 -8.19 -5.57
CA GLU A 141 -20.68 -8.25 -5.51
C GLU A 141 -21.17 -7.03 -4.79
#